data_f58f8a23cc75cc497115922fdd006571
#
_entry.id   f58f8a23cc75cc497115922fdd006571
#
_cell.length_a   1.000
_cell.length_b   1.000
_cell.length_c   1.000
_cell.angle_alpha   90.00
_cell.angle_beta   90.00
_cell.angle_gamma   90.00
#
_symmetry.space_group_name_H-M   'P 1'
#
loop_
_entity.id
_entity.type
_entity.pdbx_description
1 polymer ?
#
loop_
_entity_poly.entity_id
_entity_poly.type
_entity_poly.pdbx_seq_one_letter_code
_entity_poly.pdbx_strand_id
1 'polypeptide(L)'
;FLHVSRPEIDLQEGINTNDPSVYAKARQNLDHLLTEGALRKDKQANYYLYRQVMGSHSQLGLVAVASCAEYDDNTIRKHEFTRPDKEDDRVAHLEALDAQTGPVFLTYSADVELDALFNRIISSKPDVDFIASDGVQHTSWTINSSENAVFIENKFRDIPNLYIADGHHRSAAASRVNQSRSGSGNSGLFLTVIFPHNQMQILAYNRVVRDLNGLSSKDLYKVLGQ
;
A
#
# COMPACT_ATOMS: atom_id res chain seq x y z
N PHE A 1 -1.80 10.43 -11.70
CA PHE A 1 -2.33 9.29 -10.93
C PHE A 1 -3.27 9.73 -9.81
N LEU A 2 -3.09 10.94 -9.24
CA LEU A 2 -3.99 11.50 -8.22
C LEU A 2 -5.46 11.46 -8.67
N HIS A 3 -5.73 11.79 -9.93
CA HIS A 3 -7.08 11.77 -10.54
C HIS A 3 -7.70 10.35 -10.60
N VAL A 4 -6.93 9.29 -10.46
CA VAL A 4 -7.43 7.91 -10.31
C VAL A 4 -7.81 7.63 -8.86
N SER A 5 -7.01 8.11 -7.90
CA SER A 5 -7.20 7.85 -6.47
C SER A 5 -8.20 8.82 -5.82
N ARG A 6 -8.36 10.02 -6.39
CA ARG A 6 -9.23 11.12 -5.93
C ARG A 6 -10.00 11.69 -7.11
N PRO A 7 -10.84 10.90 -7.80
CA PRO A 7 -11.48 11.30 -9.05
C PRO A 7 -12.52 12.40 -8.88
N GLU A 8 -13.01 12.62 -7.65
CA GLU A 8 -13.93 13.71 -7.32
C GLU A 8 -13.38 15.10 -7.66
N ILE A 9 -12.06 15.27 -7.73
CA ILE A 9 -11.43 16.55 -8.11
C ILE A 9 -11.69 16.95 -9.57
N ASP A 10 -12.10 16.01 -10.42
CA ASP A 10 -12.44 16.23 -11.84
C ASP A 10 -13.95 16.41 -12.05
N LEU A 11 -14.74 16.39 -10.99
CA LEU A 11 -16.19 16.46 -11.03
C LEU A 11 -16.71 17.77 -10.41
N GLN A 12 -18.01 17.96 -10.44
CA GLN A 12 -18.64 19.16 -9.90
C GLN A 12 -18.34 19.29 -8.40
N GLU A 13 -18.03 20.49 -7.95
CA GLU A 13 -17.78 20.81 -6.55
C GLU A 13 -18.96 20.40 -5.66
N GLY A 14 -18.66 19.74 -4.54
CA GLY A 14 -19.67 19.28 -3.57
C GLY A 14 -20.30 17.92 -3.90
N ILE A 15 -19.84 17.22 -4.96
CA ILE A 15 -20.31 15.86 -5.23
C ILE A 15 -20.02 14.93 -4.05
N ASN A 16 -20.95 14.02 -3.76
CA ASN A 16 -20.71 12.98 -2.78
C ASN A 16 -19.59 12.05 -3.27
N THR A 17 -18.53 11.88 -2.48
CA THR A 17 -17.38 11.05 -2.83
C THR A 17 -17.72 9.58 -3.07
N ASN A 18 -18.89 9.12 -2.59
CA ASN A 18 -19.39 7.76 -2.81
C ASN A 18 -20.40 7.67 -3.97
N ASP A 19 -20.56 8.75 -4.76
CA ASP A 19 -21.43 8.71 -5.94
C ASP A 19 -20.86 7.79 -7.03
N PRO A 20 -21.67 6.96 -7.70
CA PRO A 20 -21.20 6.08 -8.77
C PRO A 20 -20.42 6.77 -9.88
N SER A 21 -20.72 8.02 -10.17
CA SER A 21 -19.99 8.82 -11.17
C SER A 21 -18.53 9.08 -10.78
N VAL A 22 -18.21 9.11 -9.49
CA VAL A 22 -16.84 9.24 -8.95
C VAL A 22 -16.01 8.02 -9.35
N TYR A 23 -16.54 6.82 -9.16
CA TYR A 23 -15.86 5.59 -9.54
C TYR A 23 -15.75 5.40 -11.05
N ALA A 24 -16.79 5.80 -11.80
CA ALA A 24 -16.74 5.82 -13.27
C ALA A 24 -15.65 6.78 -13.78
N LYS A 25 -15.50 7.95 -13.14
CA LYS A 25 -14.43 8.90 -13.46
C LYS A 25 -13.04 8.34 -13.15
N ALA A 26 -12.87 7.63 -12.02
CA ALA A 26 -11.62 6.93 -11.69
C ALA A 26 -11.23 5.95 -12.81
N ARG A 27 -12.18 5.15 -13.30
CA ARG A 27 -11.96 4.21 -14.41
C ARG A 27 -11.55 4.96 -15.68
N GLN A 28 -12.26 5.99 -16.05
CA GLN A 28 -11.92 6.81 -17.21
C GLN A 28 -10.50 7.38 -17.14
N ASN A 29 -10.11 7.88 -15.97
CA ASN A 29 -8.78 8.43 -15.75
C ASN A 29 -7.68 7.35 -15.83
N LEU A 30 -7.94 6.16 -15.31
CA LEU A 30 -7.01 5.02 -15.44
C LEU A 30 -6.82 4.59 -16.89
N ASP A 31 -7.93 4.45 -17.63
CA ASP A 31 -7.91 4.09 -19.07
C ASP A 31 -7.16 5.14 -19.90
N HIS A 32 -7.32 6.42 -19.57
CA HIS A 32 -6.59 7.51 -20.20
C HIS A 32 -5.07 7.38 -20.00
N LEU A 33 -4.61 7.14 -18.75
CA LEU A 33 -3.19 6.94 -18.45
C LEU A 33 -2.59 5.71 -19.18
N LEU A 34 -3.37 4.65 -19.34
CA LEU A 34 -2.97 3.46 -20.10
C LEU A 34 -2.89 3.74 -21.60
N THR A 35 -3.86 4.47 -22.15
CA THR A 35 -3.93 4.80 -23.57
C THR A 35 -2.81 5.74 -23.98
N GLU A 36 -2.48 6.73 -23.14
CA GLU A 36 -1.36 7.64 -23.38
C GLU A 36 0.02 7.01 -23.13
N GLY A 37 0.07 5.79 -22.60
CA GLY A 37 1.31 5.10 -22.28
C GLY A 37 2.06 5.64 -21.05
N ALA A 38 1.42 6.50 -20.25
CA ALA A 38 1.93 6.94 -18.96
C ALA A 38 1.99 5.78 -17.96
N LEU A 39 1.04 4.84 -18.06
CA LEU A 39 1.06 3.55 -17.39
C LEU A 39 1.24 2.44 -18.43
N ARG A 40 2.03 1.43 -18.10
CA ARG A 40 2.27 0.27 -18.96
C ARG A 40 2.13 -0.99 -18.13
N LYS A 41 1.46 -1.99 -18.69
CA LYS A 41 1.42 -3.33 -18.10
C LYS A 41 2.66 -4.09 -18.55
N ASP A 42 3.37 -4.68 -17.60
CA ASP A 42 4.50 -5.56 -17.90
C ASP A 42 4.03 -6.80 -18.66
N LYS A 43 4.93 -7.34 -19.50
CA LYS A 43 4.63 -8.51 -20.34
C LYS A 43 4.49 -9.79 -19.50
N GLN A 44 5.11 -9.83 -18.35
CA GLN A 44 5.09 -10.96 -17.41
C GLN A 44 4.95 -10.45 -15.97
N ALA A 45 4.53 -11.32 -15.07
CA ALA A 45 4.52 -11.02 -13.64
C ALA A 45 5.97 -10.93 -13.14
N ASN A 46 6.25 -9.86 -12.37
CA ASN A 46 7.56 -9.62 -11.77
C ASN A 46 7.38 -9.25 -10.31
N TYR A 47 8.42 -9.46 -9.51
CA TYR A 47 8.63 -8.75 -8.26
C TYR A 47 9.40 -7.46 -8.52
N TYR A 48 9.26 -6.48 -7.60
CA TYR A 48 10.03 -5.25 -7.68
C TYR A 48 10.61 -4.93 -6.31
N LEU A 49 11.80 -4.32 -6.30
CA LEU A 49 12.29 -3.65 -5.10
C LEU A 49 11.93 -2.16 -5.18
N TYR A 50 11.50 -1.63 -4.07
CA TYR A 50 11.15 -0.22 -3.94
C TYR A 50 11.83 0.38 -2.72
N ARG A 51 12.64 1.40 -2.96
CA ARG A 51 13.34 2.13 -1.90
C ARG A 51 12.80 3.54 -1.75
N GLN A 52 12.58 3.93 -0.51
CA GLN A 52 12.29 5.30 -0.12
C GLN A 52 13.44 5.82 0.74
N VAL A 53 13.89 7.06 0.47
CA VAL A 53 14.88 7.77 1.30
C VAL A 53 14.29 9.11 1.70
N MET A 54 14.11 9.31 3.02
CA MET A 54 13.58 10.52 3.62
C MET A 54 14.60 11.06 4.63
N GLY A 55 15.35 12.09 4.26
CA GLY A 55 16.47 12.57 5.04
C GLY A 55 17.53 11.48 5.24
N SER A 56 17.82 11.12 6.47
CA SER A 56 18.75 10.03 6.80
C SER A 56 18.11 8.65 6.87
N HIS A 57 16.75 8.57 6.81
CA HIS A 57 16.04 7.30 6.87
C HIS A 57 15.92 6.68 5.47
N SER A 58 16.31 5.42 5.34
CA SER A 58 16.16 4.64 4.11
C SER A 58 15.47 3.31 4.42
N GLN A 59 14.46 2.96 3.64
CA GLN A 59 13.77 1.68 3.71
C GLN A 59 13.63 1.07 2.32
N LEU A 60 13.87 -0.23 2.24
CA LEU A 60 13.81 -1.03 1.01
C LEU A 60 12.78 -2.14 1.18
N GLY A 61 11.74 -2.13 0.35
CA GLY A 61 10.65 -3.10 0.39
C GLY A 61 10.52 -3.91 -0.90
N LEU A 62 9.94 -5.09 -0.76
CA LEU A 62 9.51 -5.94 -1.85
C LEU A 62 8.09 -5.56 -2.27
N VAL A 63 7.90 -5.21 -3.54
CA VAL A 63 6.57 -5.06 -4.14
C VAL A 63 6.14 -6.42 -4.67
N ALA A 64 5.04 -6.91 -4.16
CA ALA A 64 4.48 -8.22 -4.47
C ALA A 64 2.95 -8.20 -4.33
N VAL A 65 2.32 -9.33 -4.56
CA VAL A 65 0.93 -9.56 -4.16
C VAL A 65 0.90 -10.52 -2.98
N ALA A 66 -0.04 -10.27 -2.05
CA ALA A 66 -0.30 -11.13 -0.91
C ALA A 66 -1.67 -11.80 -1.04
N SER A 67 -1.88 -12.91 -0.34
CA SER A 67 -3.09 -13.73 -0.42
C SER A 67 -4.21 -13.17 0.46
N CYS A 68 -5.42 -13.04 -0.12
CA CYS A 68 -6.63 -12.77 0.66
C CYS A 68 -6.94 -13.90 1.66
N ALA A 69 -6.63 -15.15 1.33
CA ALA A 69 -6.83 -16.28 2.26
C ALA A 69 -5.93 -16.15 3.50
N GLU A 70 -4.65 -15.75 3.32
CA GLU A 70 -3.73 -15.51 4.44
C GLU A 70 -4.12 -14.27 5.26
N TYR A 71 -4.80 -13.30 4.65
CA TYR A 71 -5.43 -12.21 5.37
C TYR A 71 -6.62 -12.70 6.21
N ASP A 72 -7.47 -13.57 5.65
CA ASP A 72 -8.69 -14.06 6.30
C ASP A 72 -8.36 -14.99 7.47
N ASP A 73 -7.38 -15.90 7.33
CA ASP A 73 -6.94 -16.82 8.38
C ASP A 73 -6.00 -16.18 9.40
N ASN A 74 -5.67 -14.89 9.23
CA ASN A 74 -4.81 -14.10 10.11
C ASN A 74 -3.33 -14.52 10.11
N THR A 75 -2.84 -15.20 9.08
CA THR A 75 -1.39 -15.32 8.79
C THR A 75 -0.79 -13.94 8.54
N ILE A 76 -1.55 -13.06 7.85
CA ILE A 76 -1.27 -11.64 7.77
C ILE A 76 -1.97 -10.94 8.95
N ARG A 77 -1.19 -10.55 9.96
CA ARG A 77 -1.66 -10.02 11.24
C ARG A 77 -2.23 -8.61 11.12
N LYS A 78 -3.36 -8.41 11.76
CA LYS A 78 -4.13 -7.15 11.83
C LYS A 78 -4.02 -6.56 13.22
N HIS A 79 -3.98 -5.24 13.35
CA HIS A 79 -3.98 -4.53 14.65
C HIS A 79 -5.01 -3.39 14.73
N GLU A 80 -5.79 -3.18 13.65
CA GLU A 80 -6.80 -2.13 13.58
C GLU A 80 -8.13 -2.73 13.10
N PHE A 81 -9.23 -2.29 13.70
CA PHE A 81 -10.58 -2.55 13.20
C PHE A 81 -10.89 -1.60 12.05
N THR A 82 -11.42 -2.15 10.98
CA THR A 82 -11.81 -1.37 9.82
C THR A 82 -13.23 -0.81 9.97
N ARG A 83 -13.47 0.33 9.34
CA ARG A 83 -14.77 0.99 9.33
C ARG A 83 -15.53 0.58 8.07
N PRO A 84 -16.80 0.13 8.19
CA PRO A 84 -17.61 -0.33 7.06
C PRO A 84 -17.72 0.70 5.93
N ASP A 85 -17.94 1.99 6.27
CA ASP A 85 -18.05 3.08 5.29
C ASP A 85 -16.78 3.26 4.45
N LYS A 86 -15.61 3.04 5.05
CA LYS A 86 -14.33 3.12 4.35
C LYS A 86 -14.02 1.87 3.53
N GLU A 87 -14.46 0.71 3.99
CA GLU A 87 -14.36 -0.52 3.21
C GLU A 87 -15.25 -0.46 1.98
N ASP A 88 -16.50 -0.02 2.11
CA ASP A 88 -17.47 0.09 1.02
C ASP A 88 -16.92 0.98 -0.10
N ASP A 89 -16.34 2.13 0.25
CA ASP A 89 -15.68 3.03 -0.69
C ASP A 89 -14.54 2.32 -1.43
N ARG A 90 -13.68 1.58 -0.70
CA ARG A 90 -12.54 0.86 -1.32
C ARG A 90 -13.00 -0.32 -2.19
N VAL A 91 -14.05 -1.03 -1.79
CA VAL A 91 -14.67 -2.09 -2.59
C VAL A 91 -15.21 -1.52 -3.90
N ALA A 92 -16.02 -0.46 -3.84
CA ALA A 92 -16.59 0.17 -5.03
C ALA A 92 -15.49 0.67 -6.00
N HIS A 93 -14.44 1.29 -5.46
CA HIS A 93 -13.31 1.75 -6.25
C HIS A 93 -12.55 0.58 -6.91
N LEU A 94 -12.28 -0.49 -6.17
CA LEU A 94 -11.58 -1.68 -6.68
C LEU A 94 -12.41 -2.39 -7.76
N GLU A 95 -13.72 -2.51 -7.56
CA GLU A 95 -14.62 -3.13 -8.55
C GLU A 95 -14.73 -2.31 -9.83
N ALA A 96 -14.83 -0.99 -9.71
CA ALA A 96 -14.93 -0.10 -10.87
C ALA A 96 -13.65 -0.09 -11.72
N LEU A 97 -12.48 -0.12 -11.08
CA LEU A 97 -11.21 -0.08 -11.79
C LEU A 97 -10.73 -1.47 -12.26
N ASP A 98 -11.20 -2.54 -11.64
CA ASP A 98 -10.62 -3.89 -11.77
C ASP A 98 -9.10 -3.89 -11.59
N ALA A 99 -8.62 -3.00 -10.72
CA ALA A 99 -7.21 -2.76 -10.45
C ALA A 99 -7.00 -2.19 -9.05
N GLN A 100 -5.90 -2.55 -8.44
CA GLN A 100 -5.49 -2.03 -7.14
C GLN A 100 -4.53 -0.85 -7.34
N THR A 101 -4.91 0.32 -6.87
CA THR A 101 -4.21 1.59 -7.11
C THR A 101 -3.35 2.05 -5.94
N GLY A 102 -3.37 1.31 -4.83
CA GLY A 102 -2.56 1.61 -3.65
C GLY A 102 -2.13 0.34 -2.94
N PRO A 103 -0.81 0.13 -2.75
CA PRO A 103 -0.32 -1.05 -2.05
C PRO A 103 -0.69 -1.03 -0.57
N VAL A 104 -0.91 -2.22 0.00
CA VAL A 104 -0.94 -2.41 1.45
C VAL A 104 0.51 -2.43 1.94
N PHE A 105 0.79 -1.73 3.01
CA PHE A 105 2.10 -1.70 3.63
C PHE A 105 2.20 -2.83 4.64
N LEU A 106 3.01 -3.83 4.33
CA LEU A 106 3.29 -4.96 5.20
C LEU A 106 4.70 -4.88 5.78
N THR A 107 4.90 -5.54 6.91
CA THR A 107 6.22 -5.74 7.49
C THR A 107 6.43 -7.19 7.92
N TYR A 108 7.69 -7.62 7.95
CA TYR A 108 8.13 -8.97 8.33
C TYR A 108 9.38 -8.92 9.21
N SER A 109 9.67 -10.00 9.90
CA SER A 109 10.93 -10.17 10.63
C SER A 109 12.07 -10.27 9.63
N ALA A 110 13.04 -9.36 9.69
CA ALA A 110 14.16 -9.29 8.73
C ALA A 110 14.87 -10.65 8.60
N ASP A 111 15.25 -11.00 7.38
CA ASP A 111 15.99 -12.19 7.00
C ASP A 111 17.30 -11.77 6.30
N VAL A 112 18.42 -12.24 6.83
CA VAL A 112 19.76 -11.84 6.34
C VAL A 112 20.05 -12.28 4.91
N GLU A 113 19.44 -13.35 4.44
CA GLU A 113 19.64 -13.84 3.08
C GLU A 113 18.79 -13.08 2.07
N LEU A 114 17.55 -12.66 2.46
CA LEU A 114 16.76 -11.70 1.68
C LEU A 114 17.47 -10.36 1.60
N ASP A 115 18.00 -9.85 2.71
CA ASP A 115 18.76 -8.59 2.73
C ASP A 115 19.99 -8.67 1.80
N ALA A 116 20.73 -9.79 1.80
CA ALA A 116 21.87 -10.01 0.92
C ALA A 116 21.46 -10.05 -0.57
N LEU A 117 20.35 -10.72 -0.88
CA LEU A 117 19.80 -10.74 -2.24
C LEU A 117 19.39 -9.32 -2.69
N PHE A 118 18.62 -8.62 -1.86
CA PHE A 118 18.12 -7.29 -2.19
C PHE A 118 19.27 -6.28 -2.36
N ASN A 119 20.28 -6.30 -1.48
CA ASN A 119 21.47 -5.47 -1.60
C ASN A 119 22.25 -5.74 -2.90
N ARG A 120 22.32 -6.99 -3.36
CA ARG A 120 22.92 -7.35 -4.64
C ARG A 120 22.11 -6.76 -5.81
N ILE A 121 20.78 -6.83 -5.77
CA ILE A 121 19.91 -6.30 -6.85
C ILE A 121 20.02 -4.78 -6.94
N ILE A 122 19.97 -4.07 -5.82
CA ILE A 122 20.02 -2.60 -5.82
C ILE A 122 21.40 -2.03 -6.15
N SER A 123 22.45 -2.87 -6.24
CA SER A 123 23.76 -2.43 -6.76
C SER A 123 23.74 -2.21 -8.27
N SER A 124 22.69 -2.68 -8.97
CA SER A 124 22.49 -2.41 -10.38
C SER A 124 21.81 -1.05 -10.61
N LYS A 125 21.82 -0.60 -11.87
CA LYS A 125 21.08 0.61 -12.26
C LYS A 125 19.59 0.43 -12.01
N PRO A 126 18.90 1.37 -11.33
CA PRO A 126 17.47 1.30 -11.16
C PRO A 126 16.69 1.54 -12.46
N ASP A 127 15.47 1.02 -12.51
CA ASP A 127 14.53 1.29 -13.61
C ASP A 127 13.89 2.67 -13.45
N VAL A 128 13.63 3.08 -12.20
CA VAL A 128 13.08 4.38 -11.84
C VAL A 128 13.87 4.96 -10.67
N ASP A 129 14.21 6.24 -10.77
CA ASP A 129 14.85 6.99 -9.68
C ASP A 129 14.50 8.48 -9.81
N PHE A 130 13.83 9.02 -8.80
CA PHE A 130 13.47 10.44 -8.76
C PHE A 130 13.28 10.94 -7.32
N ILE A 131 13.35 12.25 -7.16
CA ILE A 131 13.03 12.93 -5.90
C ILE A 131 11.67 13.62 -6.08
N ALA A 132 10.72 13.31 -5.20
CA ALA A 132 9.40 13.93 -5.19
C ALA A 132 9.46 15.36 -4.60
N SER A 133 8.38 16.13 -4.77
CA SER A 133 8.31 17.53 -4.31
C SER A 133 8.43 17.70 -2.80
N ASP A 134 8.17 16.65 -2.03
CA ASP A 134 8.35 16.60 -0.57
C ASP A 134 9.78 16.25 -0.13
N GLY A 135 10.70 16.06 -1.09
CA GLY A 135 12.10 15.72 -0.85
C GLY A 135 12.38 14.24 -0.62
N VAL A 136 11.37 13.37 -0.72
CA VAL A 136 11.55 11.91 -0.62
C VAL A 136 12.09 11.39 -1.95
N GLN A 137 13.18 10.62 -1.91
CA GLN A 137 13.68 9.88 -3.07
C GLN A 137 12.96 8.54 -3.20
N HIS A 138 12.51 8.25 -4.40
CA HIS A 138 11.85 7.01 -4.78
C HIS A 138 12.69 6.29 -5.84
N THR A 139 13.06 5.05 -5.55
CA THR A 139 13.87 4.24 -6.47
C THR A 139 13.26 2.86 -6.62
N SER A 140 13.22 2.32 -7.84
CA SER A 140 12.66 0.99 -8.10
C SER A 140 13.52 0.16 -9.03
N TRP A 141 13.54 -1.16 -8.80
CA TRP A 141 14.22 -2.18 -9.59
C TRP A 141 13.27 -3.33 -9.88
N THR A 142 13.23 -3.80 -11.11
CA THR A 142 12.46 -4.99 -11.50
C THR A 142 13.28 -6.25 -11.23
N ILE A 143 12.66 -7.23 -10.58
CA ILE A 143 13.24 -8.56 -10.37
C ILE A 143 12.63 -9.49 -11.42
N ASN A 144 13.33 -9.66 -12.55
CA ASN A 144 12.91 -10.48 -13.68
C ASN A 144 13.59 -11.85 -13.74
N SER A 145 14.49 -12.17 -12.81
CA SER A 145 15.15 -13.48 -12.70
C SER A 145 14.23 -14.49 -12.01
N SER A 146 13.91 -15.58 -12.70
CA SER A 146 13.13 -16.68 -12.14
C SER A 146 13.80 -17.34 -10.93
N GLU A 147 15.14 -17.41 -10.91
CA GLU A 147 15.90 -17.93 -9.77
C GLU A 147 15.69 -17.04 -8.53
N ASN A 148 15.79 -15.71 -8.69
CA ASN A 148 15.55 -14.78 -7.60
C ASN A 148 14.09 -14.82 -7.12
N ALA A 149 13.12 -14.97 -8.05
CA ALA A 149 11.72 -15.10 -7.71
C ALA A 149 11.46 -16.34 -6.85
N VAL A 150 11.94 -17.50 -7.26
CA VAL A 150 11.84 -18.77 -6.51
C VAL A 150 12.53 -18.67 -5.14
N PHE A 151 13.69 -18.03 -5.08
CA PHE A 151 14.37 -17.80 -3.80
C PHE A 151 13.52 -16.95 -2.85
N ILE A 152 12.97 -15.84 -3.32
CA ILE A 152 12.09 -14.95 -2.55
C ILE A 152 10.86 -15.72 -2.05
N GLU A 153 10.19 -16.46 -2.94
CA GLU A 153 9.00 -17.25 -2.57
C GLU A 153 9.30 -18.29 -1.49
N ASN A 154 10.42 -19.00 -1.59
CA ASN A 154 10.83 -19.97 -0.59
C ASN A 154 11.10 -19.30 0.77
N LYS A 155 11.80 -18.16 0.77
CA LYS A 155 12.08 -17.41 2.00
C LYS A 155 10.81 -16.88 2.67
N PHE A 156 9.87 -16.32 1.89
CA PHE A 156 8.60 -15.85 2.44
C PHE A 156 7.71 -16.99 2.93
N ARG A 157 7.82 -18.19 2.38
CA ARG A 157 7.12 -19.38 2.89
C ARG A 157 7.58 -19.78 4.31
N ASP A 158 8.84 -19.52 4.62
CA ASP A 158 9.43 -19.82 5.94
C ASP A 158 9.14 -18.73 6.98
N ILE A 159 8.67 -17.55 6.54
CA ILE A 159 8.26 -16.44 7.42
C ILE A 159 6.86 -16.73 7.97
N PRO A 160 6.71 -16.93 9.29
CA PRO A 160 5.45 -17.44 9.85
C PRO A 160 4.29 -16.44 9.77
N ASN A 161 4.58 -15.14 9.79
CA ASN A 161 3.57 -14.09 9.76
C ASN A 161 4.09 -12.83 9.06
N LEU A 162 3.20 -12.16 8.35
CA LEU A 162 3.34 -10.77 7.96
C LEU A 162 2.44 -9.90 8.85
N TYR A 163 2.73 -8.62 8.93
CA TYR A 163 1.98 -7.68 9.77
C TYR A 163 1.58 -6.47 8.92
N ILE A 164 0.30 -6.07 8.98
CA ILE A 164 -0.15 -4.87 8.31
C ILE A 164 0.35 -3.65 9.09
N ALA A 165 1.20 -2.84 8.49
CA ALA A 165 1.63 -1.57 9.06
C ALA A 165 0.68 -0.43 8.67
N ASP A 166 0.17 -0.44 7.42
CA ASP A 166 -0.86 0.49 6.93
C ASP A 166 -1.69 -0.16 5.82
N GLY A 167 -2.93 0.26 5.67
CA GLY A 167 -3.82 -0.19 4.61
C GLY A 167 -4.83 -1.25 5.01
N HIS A 168 -5.23 -1.32 6.28
CA HIS A 168 -6.24 -2.26 6.77
C HIS A 168 -7.54 -2.22 5.96
N HIS A 169 -8.03 -1.04 5.57
CA HIS A 169 -9.23 -0.93 4.72
C HIS A 169 -9.00 -1.45 3.30
N ARG A 170 -7.78 -1.33 2.74
CA ARG A 170 -7.43 -1.85 1.41
C ARG A 170 -7.38 -3.37 1.40
N SER A 171 -6.76 -3.99 2.39
CA SER A 171 -6.72 -5.46 2.52
C SER A 171 -8.11 -6.04 2.81
N ALA A 172 -8.91 -5.40 3.69
CA ALA A 172 -10.28 -5.80 3.96
C ALA A 172 -11.17 -5.72 2.70
N ALA A 173 -11.06 -4.62 1.94
CA ALA A 173 -11.80 -4.47 0.69
C ALA A 173 -11.39 -5.52 -0.35
N ALA A 174 -10.11 -5.84 -0.47
CA ALA A 174 -9.63 -6.89 -1.37
C ALA A 174 -10.19 -8.27 -1.00
N SER A 175 -10.21 -8.62 0.29
CA SER A 175 -10.84 -9.85 0.78
C SER A 175 -12.33 -9.89 0.44
N ARG A 176 -13.08 -8.80 0.65
CA ARG A 176 -14.51 -8.72 0.30
C ARG A 176 -14.76 -8.89 -1.20
N VAL A 177 -13.94 -8.26 -2.06
CA VAL A 177 -14.02 -8.44 -3.53
C VAL A 177 -13.67 -9.87 -3.92
N ASN A 178 -12.69 -10.50 -3.28
CA ASN A 178 -12.40 -11.92 -3.49
C ASN A 178 -13.59 -12.81 -3.17
N GLN A 179 -14.26 -12.58 -2.05
CA GLN A 179 -15.46 -13.33 -1.65
C GLN A 179 -16.61 -13.12 -2.64
N SER A 180 -16.88 -11.87 -3.06
CA SER A 180 -17.95 -11.57 -4.03
C SER A 180 -17.71 -12.20 -5.40
N ARG A 181 -16.45 -12.30 -5.81
CA ARG A 181 -16.02 -12.92 -7.08
C ARG A 181 -15.75 -14.43 -6.98
N SER A 182 -15.98 -15.05 -5.82
CA SER A 182 -15.72 -16.47 -5.55
C SER A 182 -14.32 -16.92 -5.95
N GLY A 183 -13.33 -16.06 -5.74
CA GLY A 183 -11.91 -16.33 -6.03
C GLY A 183 -11.53 -16.29 -7.52
N SER A 184 -12.40 -15.78 -8.40
CA SER A 184 -12.14 -15.82 -9.84
C SER A 184 -11.00 -14.87 -10.25
N GLY A 185 -10.19 -15.29 -11.22
CA GLY A 185 -9.06 -14.51 -11.73
C GLY A 185 -8.00 -14.23 -10.64
N ASN A 186 -7.58 -12.98 -10.54
CA ASN A 186 -6.59 -12.53 -9.54
C ASN A 186 -7.25 -11.90 -8.30
N SER A 187 -8.57 -12.06 -8.11
CA SER A 187 -9.27 -11.45 -6.98
C SER A 187 -8.80 -11.96 -5.61
N GLY A 188 -8.21 -13.16 -5.57
CA GLY A 188 -7.62 -13.74 -4.36
C GLY A 188 -6.30 -13.11 -3.89
N LEU A 189 -5.82 -12.07 -4.58
CA LEU A 189 -4.54 -11.43 -4.34
C LEU A 189 -4.71 -9.92 -4.14
N PHE A 190 -3.87 -9.32 -3.30
CA PHE A 190 -3.81 -7.87 -3.16
C PHE A 190 -2.39 -7.31 -3.19
N LEU A 191 -2.26 -6.12 -3.79
CA LEU A 191 -0.99 -5.43 -3.98
C LEU A 191 -0.38 -5.00 -2.64
N THR A 192 0.90 -5.28 -2.45
CA THR A 192 1.63 -4.95 -1.22
C THR A 192 3.00 -4.37 -1.50
N VAL A 193 3.51 -3.61 -0.53
CA VAL A 193 4.94 -3.36 -0.36
C VAL A 193 5.34 -3.87 1.03
N ILE A 194 6.31 -4.78 1.08
CA ILE A 194 6.66 -5.55 2.28
C ILE A 194 8.06 -5.13 2.72
N PHE A 195 8.18 -4.48 3.89
CA PHE A 195 9.45 -3.99 4.43
C PHE A 195 9.92 -4.83 5.62
N PRO A 196 11.23 -5.04 5.78
CA PRO A 196 11.75 -5.68 6.97
C PRO A 196 11.56 -4.76 8.19
N HIS A 197 11.21 -5.35 9.35
CA HIS A 197 10.86 -4.60 10.56
C HIS A 197 11.97 -3.64 11.05
N ASN A 198 13.23 -4.00 10.83
CA ASN A 198 14.39 -3.23 11.25
C ASN A 198 14.66 -1.97 10.39
N GLN A 199 13.95 -1.80 9.27
CA GLN A 199 13.97 -0.60 8.44
C GLN A 199 12.71 0.26 8.60
N MET A 200 11.81 -0.12 9.53
CA MET A 200 10.61 0.64 9.80
C MET A 200 10.89 1.85 10.69
N GLN A 201 10.23 2.95 10.41
CA GLN A 201 10.23 4.14 11.26
C GLN A 201 8.81 4.43 11.75
N ILE A 202 8.64 4.49 13.06
CA ILE A 202 7.39 4.90 13.68
C ILE A 202 7.44 6.41 13.88
N LEU A 203 6.58 7.12 13.17
CA LEU A 203 6.43 8.57 13.30
C LEU A 203 5.36 8.90 14.32
N ALA A 204 5.53 10.01 15.04
CA ALA A 204 4.52 10.50 15.97
C ALA A 204 3.25 10.91 15.21
N TYR A 205 2.10 10.43 15.67
CA TYR A 205 0.78 10.85 15.18
C TYR A 205 0.17 11.81 16.18
N ASN A 206 0.71 13.02 16.24
CA ASN A 206 0.32 14.03 17.23
C ASN A 206 -1.07 14.59 16.94
N ARG A 207 -1.81 14.89 18.02
CA ARG A 207 -3.05 15.66 17.96
C ARG A 207 -2.73 17.12 18.29
N VAL A 208 -3.19 18.01 17.43
CA VAL A 208 -3.09 19.44 17.66
C VAL A 208 -4.40 19.93 18.23
N VAL A 209 -4.38 20.46 19.45
CA VAL A 209 -5.53 21.10 20.09
C VAL A 209 -5.51 22.57 19.69
N ARG A 210 -6.53 22.98 18.96
CA ARG A 210 -6.64 24.34 18.43
C ARG A 210 -6.91 25.39 19.51
N ASP A 211 -7.69 25.01 20.53
CA ASP A 211 -8.10 25.87 21.62
C ASP A 211 -8.22 25.04 22.91
N LEU A 212 -7.67 25.54 23.99
CA LEU A 212 -7.74 24.89 25.30
C LEU A 212 -9.00 25.26 26.08
N ASN A 213 -9.92 26.05 25.49
CA ASN A 213 -11.18 26.51 26.11
C ASN A 213 -10.96 27.14 27.50
N GLY A 214 -9.95 28.01 27.59
CA GLY A 214 -9.59 28.71 28.82
C GLY A 214 -8.80 27.90 29.86
N LEU A 215 -8.52 26.63 29.58
CA LEU A 215 -7.66 25.80 30.42
C LEU A 215 -6.18 26.14 30.23
N SER A 216 -5.39 26.00 31.28
CA SER A 216 -3.94 25.91 31.13
C SER A 216 -3.55 24.52 30.57
N SER A 217 -2.37 24.38 29.93
CA SER A 217 -1.87 23.07 29.49
C SER A 217 -1.83 22.05 30.64
N LYS A 218 -1.52 22.50 31.87
CA LYS A 218 -1.48 21.66 33.07
C LYS A 218 -2.86 21.15 33.45
N ASP A 219 -3.89 21.99 33.33
CA ASP A 219 -5.25 21.60 33.66
C ASP A 219 -5.84 20.69 32.57
N LEU A 220 -5.51 20.92 31.29
CA LEU A 220 -5.87 20.01 30.23
C LEU A 220 -5.31 18.60 30.47
N TYR A 221 -4.04 18.47 30.84
CA TYR A 221 -3.44 17.16 31.16
C TYR A 221 -4.13 16.47 32.35
N LYS A 222 -4.57 17.21 33.35
CA LYS A 222 -5.34 16.64 34.48
C LYS A 222 -6.68 16.08 33.99
N VAL A 223 -7.38 16.81 33.12
CA VAL A 223 -8.68 16.39 32.58
C VAL A 223 -8.53 15.16 31.68
N LEU A 224 -7.47 15.10 30.86
CA LEU A 224 -7.21 13.97 29.98
C LEU A 224 -6.70 12.72 30.72
N GLY A 225 -6.14 12.86 31.90
CA GLY A 225 -5.63 11.77 32.74
C GLY A 225 -6.67 11.15 33.68
N GLN A 226 -7.90 11.62 33.61
CA GLN A 226 -9.06 11.07 34.32
C GLN A 226 -9.82 10.10 33.42
#